data_f732139b1da0ce03e74e2f5e953083e2
#
_entry.id   f732139b1da0ce03e74e2f5e953083e2
#
_cell.length_a   1.000
_cell.length_b   1.000
_cell.length_c   1.000
_cell.angle_alpha   90.00
_cell.angle_beta   90.00
_cell.angle_gamma   90.00
#
_symmetry.space_group_name_H-M   'P 1'
#
loop_
_entity.id
_entity.type
_entity.pdbx_description
1 polymer ?
#
loop_
_entity_poly.entity_id
_entity_poly.type
_entity_poly.pdbx_seq_one_letter_code
_entity_poly.pdbx_strand_id
1 'polypeptide(L)'
;MILATVVWEFVKNKPSASRGEPVPADVRAEFLTLWNSVFDRLERQPPAWVLRDFHSPNLIWLPEREGIRRVGLIDFQDAQRGPAAYDLVSLLQDARVNVPEELEQSLFAHYCAAIR
;
A
#
# COMPACT_ATOMS: atom_id res chain seq x y z
N MET A 1 10.89 -13.40 6.91
CA MET A 1 12.00 -13.86 6.03
C MET A 1 11.54 -14.15 4.60
N ILE A 2 10.42 -14.85 4.39
CA ILE A 2 9.92 -15.21 3.04
C ILE A 2 9.53 -13.98 2.21
N LEU A 3 8.76 -13.04 2.78
CA LEU A 3 8.26 -11.86 2.05
C LEU A 3 9.37 -10.95 1.52
N ALA A 4 10.40 -10.68 2.31
CA ALA A 4 11.53 -9.86 1.86
C ALA A 4 12.29 -10.54 0.69
N THR A 5 12.38 -11.88 0.70
CA THR A 5 12.96 -12.63 -0.40
C THR A 5 12.10 -12.53 -1.66
N VAL A 6 10.77 -12.59 -1.54
CA VAL A 6 9.86 -12.42 -2.69
C VAL A 6 9.99 -11.02 -3.28
N VAL A 7 10.03 -9.97 -2.45
CA VAL A 7 10.24 -8.60 -2.91
C VAL A 7 11.59 -8.47 -3.63
N TRP A 8 12.66 -9.07 -3.09
CA TRP A 8 13.97 -9.10 -3.73
C TRP A 8 13.94 -9.76 -5.11
N GLU A 9 13.32 -10.94 -5.24
CA GLU A 9 13.19 -11.64 -6.52
C GLU A 9 12.43 -10.81 -7.56
N PHE A 10 11.39 -10.10 -7.11
CA PHE A 10 10.62 -9.21 -7.97
C PHE A 10 11.45 -8.01 -8.44
N VAL A 11 12.19 -7.36 -7.56
CA VAL A 11 12.98 -6.16 -7.87
C VAL A 11 14.14 -6.49 -8.81
N LYS A 12 14.90 -7.55 -8.52
CA LYS A 12 16.08 -7.92 -9.34
C LYS A 12 15.73 -8.35 -10.76
N ASN A 13 14.48 -8.83 -10.97
CA ASN A 13 14.03 -9.31 -12.28
C ASN A 13 13.36 -8.22 -13.12
N LYS A 14 13.25 -6.97 -12.63
CA LYS A 14 12.73 -5.86 -13.44
C LYS A 14 13.80 -5.37 -14.44
N PRO A 15 13.47 -5.30 -15.74
CA PRO A 15 14.43 -4.87 -16.77
C PRO A 15 15.00 -3.46 -16.54
N SER A 16 14.27 -2.60 -15.86
CA SER A 16 14.69 -1.24 -15.52
C SER A 16 15.69 -1.16 -14.35
N ALA A 17 15.79 -2.22 -13.55
CA ALA A 17 16.62 -2.23 -12.35
C ALA A 17 18.02 -2.81 -12.57
N SER A 18 18.27 -3.52 -13.68
CA SER A 18 19.56 -4.16 -13.90
C SER A 18 20.31 -3.52 -15.07
N ARG A 19 21.47 -2.97 -14.78
CA ARG A 19 22.52 -2.68 -15.79
C ARG A 19 23.24 -3.95 -16.26
N GLY A 20 22.65 -5.13 -16.04
CA GLY A 20 23.23 -6.42 -16.40
C GLY A 20 24.30 -6.95 -15.43
N GLU A 21 24.62 -6.22 -14.37
CA GLU A 21 25.59 -6.66 -13.37
C GLU A 21 24.89 -7.35 -12.19
N PRO A 22 25.48 -8.42 -11.64
CA PRO A 22 24.94 -9.06 -10.45
C PRO A 22 25.01 -8.11 -9.24
N VAL A 23 23.94 -8.03 -8.47
CA VAL A 23 23.90 -7.20 -7.25
C VAL A 23 24.85 -7.79 -6.21
N PRO A 24 25.74 -6.96 -5.61
CA PRO A 24 26.64 -7.38 -4.54
C PRO A 24 25.91 -8.07 -3.38
N ALA A 25 26.55 -9.06 -2.76
CA ALA A 25 25.92 -9.87 -1.71
C ALA A 25 25.59 -9.06 -0.45
N ASP A 26 26.41 -8.07 -0.11
CA ASP A 26 26.20 -7.15 1.00
C ASP A 26 24.97 -6.25 0.78
N VAL A 27 24.80 -5.71 -0.43
CA VAL A 27 23.62 -4.91 -0.81
C VAL A 27 22.35 -5.75 -0.73
N ARG A 28 22.41 -7.02 -1.18
CA ARG A 28 21.29 -7.95 -1.04
C ARG A 28 20.96 -8.22 0.43
N ALA A 29 21.97 -8.44 1.26
CA ALA A 29 21.78 -8.70 2.69
C ALA A 29 21.16 -7.50 3.41
N GLU A 30 21.64 -6.29 3.12
CA GLU A 30 21.07 -5.06 3.65
C GLU A 30 19.61 -4.88 3.24
N PHE A 31 19.30 -5.04 1.96
CA PHE A 31 17.92 -4.99 1.45
C PHE A 31 16.99 -5.94 2.20
N LEU A 32 17.39 -7.21 2.36
CA LEU A 32 16.59 -8.20 3.07
C LEU A 32 16.40 -7.84 4.55
N THR A 33 17.44 -7.30 5.19
CA THR A 33 17.37 -6.88 6.59
C THR A 33 16.40 -5.74 6.79
N LEU A 34 16.45 -4.72 5.93
CA LEU A 34 15.55 -3.56 5.98
C LEU A 34 14.08 -4.00 5.76
N TRP A 35 13.82 -4.79 4.73
CA TRP A 35 12.46 -5.27 4.46
C TRP A 35 11.91 -6.18 5.56
N ASN A 36 12.72 -7.07 6.12
CA ASN A 36 12.28 -7.88 7.25
C ASN A 36 11.88 -7.00 8.44
N SER A 37 12.63 -5.92 8.72
CA SER A 37 12.29 -5.01 9.81
C SER A 37 10.93 -4.30 9.60
N VAL A 38 10.58 -4.00 8.35
CA VAL A 38 9.27 -3.42 7.99
C VAL A 38 8.17 -4.46 8.16
N PHE A 39 8.34 -5.67 7.64
CA PHE A 39 7.34 -6.73 7.75
C PHE A 39 7.10 -7.17 9.19
N ASP A 40 8.13 -7.26 10.01
CA ASP A 40 8.01 -7.57 11.45
C ASP A 40 7.15 -6.53 12.19
N ARG A 41 7.22 -5.25 11.79
CA ARG A 41 6.36 -4.20 12.34
C ARG A 41 4.92 -4.35 11.88
N LEU A 42 4.70 -4.66 10.61
CA LEU A 42 3.35 -4.85 10.05
C LEU A 42 2.66 -6.08 10.66
N GLU A 43 3.38 -7.18 10.85
CA GLU A 43 2.84 -8.41 11.45
C GLU A 43 2.42 -8.26 12.91
N ARG A 44 2.98 -7.28 13.64
CA ARG A 44 2.57 -6.96 15.02
C ARG A 44 1.26 -6.18 15.10
N GLN A 45 0.80 -5.60 13.99
CA GLN A 45 -0.44 -4.87 13.94
C GLN A 45 -1.63 -5.83 13.79
N PRO A 46 -2.76 -5.57 14.47
CA PRO A 46 -3.96 -6.38 14.25
C PRO A 46 -4.39 -6.26 12.77
N PRO A 47 -4.62 -7.39 12.09
CA PRO A 47 -5.02 -7.36 10.69
C PRO A 47 -6.44 -6.80 10.54
N ALA A 48 -6.62 -5.90 9.58
CA ALA A 48 -7.90 -5.36 9.16
C ALA A 48 -8.39 -6.01 7.85
N TRP A 49 -9.59 -5.68 7.41
CA TRP A 49 -10.00 -5.92 6.04
C TRP A 49 -9.24 -4.97 5.11
N VAL A 50 -8.67 -5.51 4.06
CA VAL A 50 -7.96 -4.81 2.99
C VAL A 50 -8.68 -5.12 1.69
N LEU A 51 -9.14 -4.09 1.00
CA LEU A 51 -9.88 -4.22 -0.27
C LEU A 51 -8.94 -4.47 -1.45
N ARG A 52 -7.65 -4.19 -1.29
CA ARG A 52 -6.54 -4.32 -2.25
C ARG A 52 -6.59 -3.29 -3.38
N ASP A 53 -7.67 -3.25 -4.12
CA ASP A 53 -7.83 -2.31 -5.24
C ASP A 53 -8.59 -1.03 -4.82
N PHE A 54 -8.27 -0.53 -3.61
CA PHE A 54 -8.85 0.68 -3.05
C PHE A 54 -8.15 1.93 -3.61
N HIS A 55 -8.60 2.34 -4.79
CA HIS A 55 -8.07 3.51 -5.51
C HIS A 55 -9.19 4.27 -6.19
N SER A 56 -8.92 5.51 -6.64
CA SER A 56 -9.97 6.43 -7.08
C SER A 56 -10.88 5.89 -8.20
N PRO A 57 -10.42 5.13 -9.22
CA PRO A 57 -11.30 4.52 -10.21
C PRO A 57 -12.34 3.54 -9.66
N ASN A 58 -12.10 2.94 -8.48
CA ASN A 58 -13.02 2.01 -7.83
C ASN A 58 -13.91 2.69 -6.79
N LEU A 59 -13.87 4.01 -6.71
CA LEU A 59 -14.72 4.82 -5.85
C LEU A 59 -15.76 5.56 -6.70
N ILE A 60 -17.05 5.41 -6.33
CA ILE A 60 -18.15 6.05 -7.03
C ILE A 60 -18.76 7.13 -6.13
N TRP A 61 -18.84 8.34 -6.64
CA TRP A 61 -19.52 9.41 -5.94
C TRP A 61 -21.05 9.31 -6.13
N LEU A 62 -21.79 9.25 -5.02
CA LEU A 62 -23.23 9.08 -4.96
C LEU A 62 -23.85 10.32 -4.29
N PRO A 63 -24.13 11.39 -5.05
CA PRO A 63 -24.52 12.69 -4.50
C PRO A 63 -25.87 12.68 -3.75
N GLU A 64 -26.75 11.74 -4.10
CA GLU A 64 -28.08 11.58 -3.46
C GLU A 64 -28.02 11.00 -2.05
N ARG A 65 -26.84 10.52 -1.62
CA ARG A 65 -26.65 9.91 -0.30
C ARG A 65 -26.01 10.89 0.66
N GLU A 66 -26.00 10.55 1.95
CA GLU A 66 -25.44 11.40 3.00
C GLU A 66 -24.22 10.76 3.68
N GLY A 67 -23.32 11.61 4.17
CA GLY A 67 -22.14 11.22 4.93
C GLY A 67 -21.27 10.23 4.14
N ILE A 68 -20.73 9.23 4.82
CA ILE A 68 -19.86 8.20 4.21
C ILE A 68 -20.58 7.39 3.13
N ARG A 69 -21.89 7.29 3.18
CA ARG A 69 -22.67 6.58 2.15
C ARG A 69 -22.61 7.23 0.76
N ARG A 70 -22.08 8.44 0.66
CA ARG A 70 -21.79 9.10 -0.63
C ARG A 70 -20.68 8.42 -1.42
N VAL A 71 -19.89 7.56 -0.78
CA VAL A 71 -18.84 6.82 -1.47
C VAL A 71 -19.30 5.38 -1.67
N GLY A 72 -19.52 5.02 -2.91
CA GLY A 72 -19.72 3.63 -3.33
C GLY A 72 -18.38 2.97 -3.62
N LEU A 73 -18.29 1.67 -3.32
CA LEU A 73 -17.12 0.85 -3.58
C LEU A 73 -17.47 -0.23 -4.60
N ILE A 74 -16.58 -0.43 -5.56
CA ILE A 74 -16.64 -1.54 -6.52
C ILE A 74 -15.31 -2.31 -6.49
N ASP A 75 -15.29 -3.48 -7.12
CA ASP A 75 -14.09 -4.30 -7.30
C ASP A 75 -13.44 -4.74 -5.97
N PHE A 76 -14.26 -5.13 -5.00
CA PHE A 76 -13.83 -5.53 -3.66
C PHE A 76 -13.85 -7.06 -3.42
N GLN A 77 -14.09 -7.87 -4.46
CA GLN A 77 -14.20 -9.33 -4.34
C GLN A 77 -12.89 -10.01 -3.91
N ASP A 78 -11.75 -9.35 -4.13
CA ASP A 78 -10.44 -9.84 -3.72
C ASP A 78 -10.00 -9.34 -2.32
N ALA A 79 -10.96 -8.82 -1.54
CA ALA A 79 -10.70 -8.36 -0.19
C ALA A 79 -10.15 -9.48 0.70
N GLN A 80 -9.15 -9.16 1.50
CA GLN A 80 -8.49 -10.11 2.40
C GLN A 80 -8.08 -9.45 3.71
N ARG A 81 -7.58 -10.23 4.66
CA ARG A 81 -7.01 -9.68 5.88
C ARG A 81 -5.56 -9.28 5.67
N GLY A 82 -5.22 -8.06 6.11
CA GLY A 82 -3.88 -7.51 5.94
C GLY A 82 -3.65 -6.25 6.79
N PRO A 83 -2.53 -5.55 6.56
CA PRO A 83 -2.21 -4.32 7.28
C PRO A 83 -3.25 -3.22 7.00
N ALA A 84 -3.78 -2.59 8.06
CA ALA A 84 -4.83 -1.57 7.96
C ALA A 84 -4.43 -0.35 7.10
N ALA A 85 -3.14 -0.04 7.01
CA ALA A 85 -2.64 1.08 6.22
C ALA A 85 -2.59 0.81 4.70
N TYR A 86 -2.79 -0.43 4.26
CA TYR A 86 -2.60 -0.80 2.85
C TYR A 86 -3.52 0.00 1.91
N ASP A 87 -4.81 -0.02 2.17
CA ASP A 87 -5.80 0.68 1.35
C ASP A 87 -5.63 2.21 1.42
N LEU A 88 -5.27 2.73 2.60
CA LEU A 88 -4.97 4.15 2.75
C LEU A 88 -3.84 4.58 1.82
N VAL A 89 -2.73 3.85 1.81
CA VAL A 89 -1.59 4.14 0.93
C VAL A 89 -1.96 3.98 -0.54
N SER A 90 -2.73 2.94 -0.89
CA SER A 90 -3.21 2.72 -2.26
C SER A 90 -4.04 3.89 -2.78
N LEU A 91 -4.82 4.55 -1.91
CA LEU A 91 -5.62 5.72 -2.27
C LEU A 91 -4.80 7.01 -2.31
N LEU A 92 -3.98 7.25 -1.28
CA LEU A 92 -3.25 8.50 -1.13
C LEU A 92 -2.06 8.63 -2.09
N GLN A 93 -1.47 7.50 -2.48
CA GLN A 93 -0.32 7.43 -3.40
C GLN A 93 -0.69 6.68 -4.68
N ASP A 94 -1.91 6.88 -5.16
CA ASP A 94 -2.41 6.24 -6.38
C ASP A 94 -1.58 6.66 -7.60
N ALA A 95 -0.91 5.70 -8.24
CA ALA A 95 -0.10 5.96 -9.43
C ALA A 95 -0.92 6.38 -10.67
N ARG A 96 -2.26 6.28 -10.62
CA ARG A 96 -3.18 6.57 -11.72
C ARG A 96 -3.67 8.02 -11.72
N VAL A 97 -3.63 8.66 -10.54
CA VAL A 97 -4.08 10.04 -10.35
C VAL A 97 -3.04 10.83 -9.58
N ASN A 98 -2.93 12.10 -9.88
CA ASN A 98 -2.06 12.99 -9.11
C ASN A 98 -2.80 13.43 -7.84
N VAL A 99 -2.37 12.93 -6.69
CA VAL A 99 -2.82 13.40 -5.38
C VAL A 99 -1.84 14.48 -4.91
N PRO A 100 -2.26 15.75 -4.78
CA PRO A 100 -1.37 16.78 -4.26
C PRO A 100 -0.88 16.47 -2.85
N GLU A 101 0.38 16.77 -2.57
CA GLU A 101 1.00 16.47 -1.27
C GLU A 101 0.22 17.02 -0.08
N GLU A 102 -0.29 18.25 -0.19
CA GLU A 102 -1.10 18.88 0.85
C GLU A 102 -2.38 18.09 1.15
N LEU A 103 -3.03 17.54 0.09
CA LEU A 103 -4.22 16.71 0.23
C LEU A 103 -3.86 15.36 0.86
N GLU A 104 -2.78 14.71 0.42
CA GLU A 104 -2.28 13.47 0.99
C GLU A 104 -2.03 13.61 2.49
N GLN A 105 -1.29 14.63 2.91
CA GLN A 105 -0.98 14.90 4.31
C GLN A 105 -2.24 15.18 5.14
N SER A 106 -3.18 15.96 4.59
CA SER A 106 -4.44 16.28 5.26
C SER A 106 -5.29 15.03 5.49
N LEU A 107 -5.44 14.18 4.46
CA LEU A 107 -6.21 12.94 4.56
C LEU A 107 -5.53 11.92 5.49
N PHE A 108 -4.22 11.81 5.45
CA PHE A 108 -3.46 10.97 6.36
C PHE A 108 -3.66 11.41 7.83
N ALA A 109 -3.57 12.71 8.11
CA ALA A 109 -3.82 13.25 9.44
C ALA A 109 -5.26 12.99 9.91
N HIS A 110 -6.23 13.13 9.01
CA HIS A 110 -7.64 12.83 9.30
C HIS A 110 -7.84 11.34 9.65
N TYR A 111 -7.26 10.44 8.86
CA TYR A 111 -7.30 9.00 9.15
C TYR A 111 -6.69 8.68 10.51
N CYS A 112 -5.50 9.21 10.82
CA CYS A 112 -4.84 8.98 12.11
C CYS A 112 -5.65 9.50 13.30
N ALA A 113 -6.43 10.56 13.12
CA ALA A 113 -7.32 11.08 14.15
C ALA A 113 -8.56 10.19 14.36
N ALA A 114 -9.06 9.57 13.28
CA ALA A 114 -10.27 8.74 13.31
C ALA A 114 -10.06 7.34 13.91
N ILE A 115 -8.82 6.80 13.90
CA ILE A 115 -8.50 5.45 14.40
C ILE A 115 -8.00 5.43 15.86
N ARG A 116 -7.97 6.58 16.53
CA ARG A 116 -7.65 6.70 17.95
C ARG A 116 -8.89 6.46 18.80
#